data_f90ad0f434cf1e43323453392af32f0c
#
_entry.id   f90ad0f434cf1e43323453392af32f0c
#
_cell.length_a   1.000
_cell.length_b   1.000
_cell.length_c   1.000
_cell.angle_alpha   90.00
_cell.angle_beta   90.00
_cell.angle_gamma   90.00
#
_symmetry.space_group_name_H-M   'P 1'
#
loop_
_entity.id
_entity.type
_entity.pdbx_description
1 polymer ?
#
loop_
_entity_poly.entity_id
_entity_poly.type
_entity_poly.pdbx_seq_one_letter_code
_entity_poly.pdbx_strand_id
1 'polypeptide(L)'
;MVNFAYPQLFYLLIPVALLGLLYILMRYRRKRNIARFGNPRILASLMPDVSKYLPTVKIVIALLALVSMVFMLVRPRTQGVQTEEEMEGIEVIIAMDVSNSMLASSTDDPRGVSRLNRAKQVLNSLLGKLNNDRVGLIVFAGDAFTQLPLTPDFVSAKLYLNEISTGMVDNQGTSIGAAIEVAMNSFSGASDVERAIIVITDAEDQVGDAQAMAAAAHNEGIEVDVIGLGSGKGAQIPLDRSYTNWLKDENGQVVTTYLNEQLAQEIAQAGGGVYINGASSSALNDLVKRLDEIKKSNLGKVNYTAHNEQFPIFAWIALILVLADCILSNRKIGFLRKYNFFSRGGAAVLFLLMSFGVSAQSIKPFGKPIEETSVRKERRLIREGNSEFEKGHYAEADILY
;
A
#
# COMPACT_ATOMS: atom_id res chain seq x y z
N MET A 1 14.06 -0.73 22.26
CA MET A 1 15.47 -0.31 22.02
C MET A 1 15.47 0.80 20.99
N VAL A 2 16.37 1.81 21.12
CA VAL A 2 16.51 2.85 20.11
C VAL A 2 17.47 2.35 19.02
N ASN A 3 17.01 2.26 17.79
CA ASN A 3 17.83 1.93 16.63
C ASN A 3 18.11 3.19 15.83
N PHE A 4 19.23 3.22 15.11
CA PHE A 4 19.63 4.34 14.27
C PHE A 4 19.59 3.94 12.79
N ALA A 5 18.96 4.76 11.96
CA ALA A 5 18.87 4.47 10.52
C ALA A 5 20.24 4.53 9.84
N TYR A 6 21.06 5.53 10.22
CA TYR A 6 22.36 5.77 9.61
C TYR A 6 23.45 5.96 10.67
N PRO A 7 23.88 4.89 11.39
CA PRO A 7 24.87 5.00 12.47
C PRO A 7 26.23 5.54 11.99
N GLN A 8 26.54 5.36 10.72
CA GLN A 8 27.77 5.87 10.11
C GLN A 8 27.90 7.40 10.20
N LEU A 9 26.79 8.14 10.25
CA LEU A 9 26.80 9.60 10.33
C LEU A 9 27.28 10.13 11.67
N PHE A 10 27.47 9.29 12.69
CA PHE A 10 28.14 9.72 13.93
C PHE A 10 29.58 10.20 13.71
N TYR A 11 30.25 9.80 12.61
CA TYR A 11 31.56 10.36 12.26
C TYR A 11 31.54 11.88 12.06
N LEU A 12 30.40 12.48 11.76
CA LEU A 12 30.22 13.93 11.68
C LEU A 12 30.41 14.64 13.04
N LEU A 13 30.40 13.93 14.16
CA LEU A 13 30.76 14.51 15.47
C LEU A 13 32.25 14.83 15.59
N ILE A 14 33.13 14.18 14.80
CA ILE A 14 34.58 14.44 14.81
C ILE A 14 34.90 15.87 14.37
N PRO A 15 34.41 16.37 13.20
CA PRO A 15 34.63 17.76 12.83
C PRO A 15 33.96 18.75 13.80
N VAL A 16 32.84 18.43 14.43
CA VAL A 16 32.21 19.27 15.44
C VAL A 16 33.13 19.38 16.68
N ALA A 17 33.70 18.28 17.16
CA ALA A 17 34.66 18.27 18.26
C ALA A 17 35.94 19.06 17.90
N LEU A 18 36.42 18.92 16.65
CA LEU A 18 37.58 19.65 16.14
C LEU A 18 37.33 21.17 16.13
N LEU A 19 36.14 21.62 15.73
CA LEU A 19 35.77 23.05 15.83
C LEU A 19 35.78 23.56 17.28
N GLY A 20 35.27 22.77 18.21
CA GLY A 20 35.33 23.07 19.65
C GLY A 20 36.76 23.21 20.13
N LEU A 21 37.66 22.29 19.78
CA LEU A 21 39.08 22.33 20.12
C LEU A 21 39.77 23.54 19.50
N LEU A 22 39.52 23.83 18.25
CA LEU A 22 40.04 25.02 17.55
C LEU A 22 39.63 26.30 18.26
N TYR A 23 38.39 26.41 18.70
CA TYR A 23 37.92 27.58 19.46
C TYR A 23 38.69 27.73 20.79
N ILE A 24 38.88 26.64 21.53
CA ILE A 24 39.64 26.65 22.78
C ILE A 24 41.07 27.14 22.53
N LEU A 25 41.73 26.62 21.48
CA LEU A 25 43.08 27.03 21.08
C LEU A 25 43.15 28.51 20.67
N MET A 26 42.19 28.98 19.88
CA MET A 26 42.07 30.39 19.48
C MET A 26 41.88 31.30 20.70
N ARG A 27 41.02 30.89 21.65
CA ARG A 27 40.77 31.64 22.88
C ARG A 27 42.04 31.72 23.75
N TYR A 28 42.78 30.61 23.86
CA TYR A 28 44.06 30.61 24.60
C TYR A 28 45.09 31.52 23.92
N ARG A 29 45.27 31.44 22.60
CA ARG A 29 46.13 32.31 21.81
C ARG A 29 45.73 33.78 21.95
N ARG A 30 44.44 34.10 21.86
CA ARG A 30 43.89 35.45 22.03
C ARG A 30 44.22 36.01 23.42
N LYS A 31 44.02 35.22 24.49
CA LYS A 31 44.38 35.63 25.86
C LYS A 31 45.87 35.93 26.00
N ARG A 32 46.72 35.10 25.41
CA ARG A 32 48.18 35.28 25.41
C ARG A 32 48.61 36.52 24.62
N ASN A 33 48.00 36.76 23.46
CA ASN A 33 48.29 37.93 22.64
C ASN A 33 47.87 39.24 23.33
N ILE A 34 46.71 39.28 23.96
CA ILE A 34 46.23 40.43 24.74
C ILE A 34 47.19 40.73 25.89
N ALA A 35 47.69 39.72 26.59
CA ALA A 35 48.68 39.89 27.68
C ALA A 35 50.04 40.43 27.20
N ARG A 36 50.40 40.19 25.91
CA ARG A 36 51.61 40.77 25.29
C ARG A 36 51.42 42.22 24.83
N PHE A 37 50.17 42.66 24.59
CA PHE A 37 49.87 43.99 24.07
C PHE A 37 49.87 45.08 25.14
N GLY A 38 49.70 44.71 26.42
CA GLY A 38 49.68 45.63 27.51
C GLY A 38 48.93 45.13 28.74
N ASN A 39 48.78 46.03 29.77
CA ASN A 39 48.06 45.65 30.96
C ASN A 39 46.60 45.35 30.71
N PRO A 40 46.13 44.14 31.00
CA PRO A 40 44.75 43.71 30.69
C PRO A 40 43.64 44.53 31.36
N ARG A 41 43.96 45.18 32.48
CA ARG A 41 43.04 46.07 33.23
C ARG A 41 42.79 47.37 32.51
N ILE A 42 43.80 47.95 31.87
CA ILE A 42 43.70 49.19 31.09
C ILE A 42 42.95 48.88 29.76
N LEU A 43 43.28 47.76 29.13
CA LEU A 43 42.60 47.34 27.88
C LEU A 43 41.11 47.06 28.08
N ALA A 44 40.73 46.50 29.25
CA ALA A 44 39.35 46.25 29.61
C ALA A 44 38.52 47.54 29.79
N SER A 45 39.12 48.63 30.22
CA SER A 45 38.45 49.93 30.34
C SER A 45 38.23 50.62 28.98
N LEU A 46 39.07 50.32 28.00
CA LEU A 46 38.95 50.82 26.61
C LEU A 46 37.90 50.06 25.76
N MET A 47 37.44 48.89 26.25
CA MET A 47 36.43 48.06 25.55
C MET A 47 35.24 47.75 26.47
N PRO A 48 34.42 48.73 26.87
CA PRO A 48 33.34 48.56 27.85
C PRO A 48 32.21 47.64 27.34
N ASP A 49 32.02 47.58 26.02
CA ASP A 49 30.90 46.86 25.38
C ASP A 49 31.20 45.40 25.09
N VAL A 50 32.43 44.93 25.27
CA VAL A 50 32.80 43.54 25.00
C VAL A 50 32.45 42.65 26.19
N SER A 51 31.62 41.65 25.96
CA SER A 51 31.31 40.66 26.99
C SER A 51 32.39 39.59 27.08
N LYS A 52 32.75 39.18 28.32
CA LYS A 52 33.71 38.09 28.56
C LYS A 52 33.11 36.69 28.26
N TYR A 53 31.80 36.55 28.37
CA TYR A 53 31.09 35.24 28.32
C TYR A 53 30.29 35.03 27.07
N LEU A 54 29.68 36.06 26.48
CA LEU A 54 28.80 35.96 25.31
C LEU A 54 29.44 35.25 24.10
N PRO A 55 30.71 35.50 23.73
CA PRO A 55 31.32 34.76 22.61
C PRO A 55 31.45 33.26 22.87
N THR A 56 31.64 32.88 24.15
CA THR A 56 31.74 31.45 24.52
C THR A 56 30.36 30.79 24.48
N VAL A 57 29.35 31.48 25.02
CA VAL A 57 27.96 31.00 25.00
C VAL A 57 27.48 30.80 23.56
N LYS A 58 27.79 31.77 22.68
CA LYS A 58 27.45 31.69 21.26
C LYS A 58 28.04 30.46 20.59
N ILE A 59 29.33 30.19 20.77
CA ILE A 59 30.00 29.01 20.23
C ILE A 59 29.43 27.71 20.82
N VAL A 60 29.10 27.68 22.12
CA VAL A 60 28.48 26.48 22.72
C VAL A 60 27.12 26.23 22.11
N ILE A 61 26.30 27.25 21.90
CA ILE A 61 25.00 27.13 21.24
C ILE A 61 25.17 26.61 19.79
N ALA A 62 26.13 27.18 19.05
CA ALA A 62 26.41 26.74 17.68
C ALA A 62 26.88 25.27 17.63
N LEU A 63 27.76 24.86 18.56
CA LEU A 63 28.19 23.45 18.63
C LEU A 63 27.04 22.51 19.01
N LEU A 64 26.17 22.90 19.94
CA LEU A 64 24.96 22.12 20.29
C LEU A 64 23.99 22.03 19.12
N ALA A 65 23.82 23.09 18.34
CA ALA A 65 23.03 23.06 17.13
C ALA A 65 23.58 22.06 16.11
N LEU A 66 24.92 22.07 15.90
CA LEU A 66 25.58 21.10 15.01
C LEU A 66 25.42 19.66 15.51
N VAL A 67 25.57 19.41 16.81
CA VAL A 67 25.33 18.09 17.40
C VAL A 67 23.88 17.66 17.17
N SER A 68 22.91 18.55 17.41
CA SER A 68 21.50 18.25 17.16
C SER A 68 21.22 17.94 15.68
N MET A 69 21.87 18.65 14.74
CA MET A 69 21.80 18.34 13.31
C MET A 69 22.36 16.95 12.99
N VAL A 70 23.46 16.54 13.62
CA VAL A 70 23.99 15.18 13.44
C VAL A 70 22.97 14.14 13.92
N PHE A 71 22.35 14.33 15.09
CA PHE A 71 21.31 13.42 15.59
C PHE A 71 20.07 13.38 14.67
N MET A 72 19.71 14.52 14.07
CA MET A 72 18.64 14.57 13.07
C MET A 72 18.97 13.71 11.84
N LEU A 73 20.23 13.76 11.35
CA LEU A 73 20.69 12.98 10.19
C LEU A 73 20.83 11.48 10.49
N VAL A 74 21.24 11.12 11.70
CA VAL A 74 21.38 9.74 12.17
C VAL A 74 20.02 9.05 12.27
N ARG A 75 18.90 9.80 12.32
CA ARG A 75 17.51 9.33 12.39
C ARG A 75 17.31 8.26 13.47
N PRO A 76 17.28 8.62 14.74
CA PRO A 76 16.93 7.68 15.80
C PRO A 76 15.50 7.18 15.62
N ARG A 77 15.33 5.85 15.66
CA ARG A 77 14.07 5.16 15.48
C ARG A 77 13.72 4.37 16.73
N THR A 78 12.51 4.50 17.19
CA THR A 78 11.95 3.60 18.20
C THR A 78 11.24 2.46 17.48
N GLN A 79 11.26 1.27 18.08
CA GLN A 79 10.43 0.16 17.60
C GLN A 79 8.97 0.65 17.63
N GLY A 80 8.38 0.76 16.46
CA GLY A 80 6.95 1.03 16.33
C GLY A 80 6.14 -0.14 16.87
N VAL A 81 4.91 0.11 17.20
CA VAL A 81 3.94 -0.94 17.45
C VAL A 81 3.82 -1.74 16.15
N GLN A 82 4.12 -3.02 16.20
CA GLN A 82 3.79 -3.92 15.12
C GLN A 82 2.27 -3.97 15.08
N THR A 83 1.67 -3.29 14.13
CA THR A 83 0.25 -3.45 13.85
C THR A 83 0.15 -4.70 12.98
N GLU A 84 -0.24 -5.79 13.59
CA GLU A 84 -0.69 -6.97 12.86
C GLU A 84 -2.05 -6.60 12.26
N GLU A 85 -2.11 -6.32 10.99
CA GLU A 85 -3.38 -6.25 10.26
C GLU A 85 -3.67 -7.67 9.75
N GLU A 86 -4.71 -8.26 10.29
CA GLU A 86 -5.28 -9.49 9.75
C GLU A 86 -5.94 -9.14 8.42
N MET A 87 -5.38 -9.65 7.32
CA MET A 87 -5.99 -9.50 6.01
C MET A 87 -6.99 -10.63 5.82
N GLU A 88 -8.26 -10.28 5.86
CA GLU A 88 -9.34 -11.19 5.49
C GLU A 88 -9.59 -11.06 3.99
N GLY A 89 -9.64 -12.15 3.26
CA GLY A 89 -9.89 -12.16 1.82
C GLY A 89 -10.06 -13.58 1.29
N ILE A 90 -10.19 -13.70 -0.02
CA ILE A 90 -10.28 -14.96 -0.75
C ILE A 90 -9.15 -15.09 -1.77
N GLU A 91 -8.85 -16.29 -2.19
CA GLU A 91 -7.98 -16.55 -3.35
C GLU A 91 -8.83 -16.77 -4.58
N VAL A 92 -8.66 -15.92 -5.59
CA VAL A 92 -9.42 -15.98 -6.86
C VAL A 92 -8.45 -16.23 -8.00
N ILE A 93 -8.66 -17.30 -8.75
CA ILE A 93 -7.94 -17.54 -10.00
C ILE A 93 -8.87 -17.32 -11.17
N ILE A 94 -8.46 -16.45 -12.07
CA ILE A 94 -9.20 -16.10 -13.28
C ILE A 94 -8.59 -16.88 -14.43
N ALA A 95 -9.34 -17.81 -15.00
CA ALA A 95 -8.99 -18.57 -16.20
C ALA A 95 -9.65 -17.91 -17.41
N MET A 96 -8.85 -17.29 -18.27
CA MET A 96 -9.31 -16.55 -19.44
C MET A 96 -9.05 -17.35 -20.72
N ASP A 97 -10.11 -17.61 -21.45
CA ASP A 97 -10.04 -18.18 -22.78
C ASP A 97 -9.40 -17.19 -23.76
N VAL A 98 -8.38 -17.63 -24.46
CA VAL A 98 -7.64 -16.86 -25.49
C VAL A 98 -7.67 -17.58 -26.85
N SER A 99 -8.58 -18.53 -27.05
CA SER A 99 -8.83 -19.18 -28.34
C SER A 99 -9.24 -18.16 -29.40
N ASN A 100 -9.13 -18.55 -30.67
CA ASN A 100 -9.48 -17.67 -31.77
C ASN A 100 -10.97 -17.28 -31.78
N SER A 101 -11.88 -18.09 -31.21
CA SER A 101 -13.28 -17.76 -31.04
C SER A 101 -13.52 -16.49 -30.21
N MET A 102 -12.60 -16.17 -29.29
CA MET A 102 -12.67 -14.97 -28.46
C MET A 102 -12.42 -13.66 -29.23
N LEU A 103 -11.98 -13.72 -30.49
CA LEU A 103 -11.97 -12.56 -31.41
C LEU A 103 -13.35 -12.19 -31.92
N ALA A 104 -14.30 -13.12 -31.92
CA ALA A 104 -15.65 -12.88 -32.35
C ALA A 104 -16.39 -11.87 -31.46
N SER A 105 -17.46 -11.28 -31.99
CA SER A 105 -18.29 -10.32 -31.24
C SER A 105 -18.92 -10.97 -30.00
N SER A 106 -18.96 -10.23 -28.89
CA SER A 106 -19.62 -10.62 -27.64
C SER A 106 -21.16 -10.45 -27.72
N THR A 107 -21.65 -9.78 -28.75
CA THR A 107 -23.09 -9.47 -28.97
C THR A 107 -23.55 -9.94 -30.35
N ASP A 108 -24.85 -9.78 -30.63
CA ASP A 108 -25.45 -10.09 -31.92
C ASP A 108 -24.96 -9.16 -33.06
N ASP A 109 -24.31 -8.03 -32.73
CA ASP A 109 -23.70 -7.15 -33.74
C ASP A 109 -22.35 -7.72 -34.19
N PRO A 110 -22.15 -8.10 -35.44
CA PRO A 110 -20.89 -8.64 -35.94
C PRO A 110 -19.67 -7.68 -35.75
N ARG A 111 -19.93 -6.38 -35.65
CA ARG A 111 -18.92 -5.33 -35.42
C ARG A 111 -18.86 -4.88 -33.97
N GLY A 112 -19.50 -5.60 -33.07
CA GLY A 112 -19.47 -5.32 -31.63
C GLY A 112 -18.10 -5.53 -31.00
N VAL A 113 -18.02 -5.28 -29.70
CA VAL A 113 -16.80 -5.53 -28.91
C VAL A 113 -16.50 -7.01 -28.91
N SER A 114 -15.24 -7.41 -29.18
CA SER A 114 -14.84 -8.81 -29.13
C SER A 114 -15.03 -9.42 -27.74
N ARG A 115 -15.28 -10.74 -27.68
CA ARG A 115 -15.41 -11.49 -26.40
C ARG A 115 -14.20 -11.24 -25.48
N LEU A 116 -12.98 -11.32 -26.02
CA LEU A 116 -11.77 -11.06 -25.26
C LEU A 116 -11.72 -9.64 -24.68
N ASN A 117 -12.05 -8.62 -25.47
CA ASN A 117 -12.07 -7.23 -24.98
C ASN A 117 -13.19 -7.02 -23.95
N ARG A 118 -14.33 -7.67 -24.12
CA ARG A 118 -15.42 -7.64 -23.14
C ARG A 118 -14.98 -8.30 -21.82
N ALA A 119 -14.32 -9.46 -21.88
CA ALA A 119 -13.72 -10.11 -20.73
C ALA A 119 -12.78 -9.16 -19.98
N LYS A 120 -11.83 -8.53 -20.69
CA LYS A 120 -10.91 -7.56 -20.11
C LYS A 120 -11.62 -6.40 -19.43
N GLN A 121 -12.68 -5.84 -20.01
CA GLN A 121 -13.47 -4.75 -19.42
C GLN A 121 -14.12 -5.17 -18.10
N VAL A 122 -14.77 -6.34 -18.07
CA VAL A 122 -15.41 -6.88 -16.86
C VAL A 122 -14.36 -7.10 -15.77
N LEU A 123 -13.23 -7.75 -16.11
CA LEU A 123 -12.17 -8.06 -15.15
C LEU A 123 -11.41 -6.84 -14.64
N ASN A 124 -11.11 -5.87 -15.51
CA ASN A 124 -10.50 -4.61 -15.06
C ASN A 124 -11.39 -3.89 -14.02
N SER A 125 -12.70 -3.95 -14.24
CA SER A 125 -13.66 -3.37 -13.30
C SER A 125 -13.78 -4.20 -12.01
N LEU A 126 -13.72 -5.54 -12.11
CA LEU A 126 -13.68 -6.44 -10.96
C LEU A 126 -12.44 -6.18 -10.09
N LEU A 127 -11.24 -6.17 -10.69
CA LEU A 127 -9.98 -5.92 -10.00
C LEU A 127 -9.93 -4.54 -9.31
N GLY A 128 -10.80 -3.61 -9.72
CA GLY A 128 -10.98 -2.32 -9.05
C GLY A 128 -11.87 -2.35 -7.82
N LYS A 129 -12.64 -3.44 -7.63
CA LYS A 129 -13.58 -3.63 -6.52
C LYS A 129 -13.08 -4.62 -5.46
N LEU A 130 -12.11 -5.47 -5.82
CA LEU A 130 -11.49 -6.41 -4.90
C LEU A 130 -10.63 -5.64 -3.87
N ASN A 131 -10.71 -6.05 -2.61
CA ASN A 131 -9.96 -5.48 -1.50
C ASN A 131 -9.43 -6.63 -0.64
N ASN A 132 -8.12 -6.62 -0.40
CA ASN A 132 -7.44 -7.62 0.43
C ASN A 132 -7.49 -9.07 -0.10
N ASP A 133 -8.01 -9.28 -1.30
CA ASP A 133 -8.05 -10.59 -1.95
C ASP A 133 -6.73 -10.87 -2.66
N ARG A 134 -6.46 -12.13 -3.00
CA ARG A 134 -5.35 -12.50 -3.89
C ARG A 134 -5.92 -12.94 -5.23
N VAL A 135 -5.29 -12.51 -6.31
CA VAL A 135 -5.71 -12.83 -7.66
C VAL A 135 -4.59 -13.50 -8.45
N GLY A 136 -4.93 -14.56 -9.19
CA GLY A 136 -4.05 -15.17 -10.18
C GLY A 136 -4.71 -15.12 -11.57
N LEU A 137 -3.91 -15.15 -12.63
CA LEU A 137 -4.38 -15.18 -14.01
C LEU A 137 -3.84 -16.41 -14.72
N ILE A 138 -4.74 -17.16 -15.35
CA ILE A 138 -4.43 -18.28 -16.25
C ILE A 138 -4.99 -17.91 -17.61
N VAL A 139 -4.25 -18.20 -18.66
CA VAL A 139 -4.71 -18.11 -20.04
C VAL A 139 -4.79 -19.53 -20.61
N PHE A 140 -5.83 -19.80 -21.35
CA PHE A 140 -6.00 -21.13 -21.96
C PHE A 140 -6.62 -21.04 -23.35
N ALA A 141 -6.29 -22.04 -24.14
CA ALA A 141 -6.93 -22.39 -25.41
C ALA A 141 -6.90 -23.93 -25.53
N GLY A 142 -6.16 -24.51 -26.46
CA GLY A 142 -5.88 -25.96 -26.46
C GLY A 142 -5.01 -26.42 -25.30
N ASP A 143 -4.15 -25.54 -24.76
CA ASP A 143 -3.32 -25.72 -23.55
C ASP A 143 -3.60 -24.59 -22.55
N ALA A 144 -3.22 -24.79 -21.28
CA ALA A 144 -3.42 -23.81 -20.21
C ALA A 144 -2.09 -23.44 -19.52
N PHE A 145 -1.89 -22.15 -19.25
CA PHE A 145 -0.66 -21.61 -18.63
C PHE A 145 -0.97 -20.57 -17.58
N THR A 146 -0.20 -20.57 -16.49
CA THR A 146 -0.26 -19.51 -15.49
C THR A 146 0.44 -18.26 -16.01
N GLN A 147 -0.32 -17.21 -16.31
CA GLN A 147 0.17 -15.91 -16.74
C GLN A 147 0.63 -15.03 -15.57
N LEU A 148 -0.09 -15.10 -14.45
CA LEU A 148 0.23 -14.41 -13.21
C LEU A 148 -0.05 -15.33 -12.03
N PRO A 149 0.95 -15.69 -11.22
CA PRO A 149 0.73 -16.40 -9.96
C PRO A 149 -0.11 -15.56 -8.98
N LEU A 150 -0.69 -16.21 -7.95
CA LEU A 150 -1.48 -15.54 -6.92
C LEU A 150 -0.72 -14.38 -6.29
N THR A 151 -1.29 -13.19 -6.36
CA THR A 151 -0.70 -11.95 -5.83
C THR A 151 -1.78 -11.02 -5.26
N PRO A 152 -1.47 -10.25 -4.20
CA PRO A 152 -2.32 -9.14 -3.74
C PRO A 152 -2.11 -7.86 -4.56
N ASP A 153 -1.21 -7.84 -5.56
CA ASP A 153 -0.91 -6.67 -6.38
C ASP A 153 -1.86 -6.57 -7.58
N PHE A 154 -2.97 -5.87 -7.37
CA PHE A 154 -3.97 -5.61 -8.43
C PHE A 154 -3.46 -4.69 -9.54
N VAL A 155 -2.41 -3.90 -9.31
CA VAL A 155 -1.82 -3.05 -10.36
C VAL A 155 -1.11 -3.92 -11.37
N SER A 156 -0.28 -4.84 -10.91
CA SER A 156 0.36 -5.85 -11.76
C SER A 156 -0.67 -6.74 -12.45
N ALA A 157 -1.71 -7.19 -11.73
CA ALA A 157 -2.78 -8.00 -12.32
C ALA A 157 -3.48 -7.29 -13.50
N LYS A 158 -3.76 -5.99 -13.38
CA LYS A 158 -4.34 -5.19 -14.49
C LYS A 158 -3.37 -5.04 -15.67
N LEU A 159 -2.08 -4.91 -15.42
CA LEU A 159 -1.07 -4.84 -16.49
C LEU A 159 -1.05 -6.17 -17.28
N TYR A 160 -0.89 -7.29 -16.59
CA TYR A 160 -0.90 -8.61 -17.24
C TYR A 160 -2.22 -8.88 -17.98
N LEU A 161 -3.38 -8.54 -17.38
CA LEU A 161 -4.68 -8.67 -18.03
C LEU A 161 -4.77 -7.90 -19.36
N ASN A 162 -4.21 -6.70 -19.42
CA ASN A 162 -4.26 -5.88 -20.62
C ASN A 162 -3.35 -6.43 -21.75
N GLU A 163 -2.26 -7.10 -21.40
CA GLU A 163 -1.33 -7.72 -22.36
C GLU A 163 -1.88 -9.03 -22.97
N ILE A 164 -2.91 -9.67 -22.37
CA ILE A 164 -3.48 -10.92 -22.86
C ILE A 164 -3.97 -10.74 -24.29
N SER A 165 -3.64 -11.70 -25.16
CA SER A 165 -4.08 -11.75 -26.56
C SER A 165 -4.28 -13.20 -27.01
N THR A 166 -5.04 -13.40 -28.07
CA THR A 166 -5.31 -14.74 -28.62
C THR A 166 -4.08 -15.44 -29.22
N GLY A 167 -3.00 -14.70 -29.48
CA GLY A 167 -1.74 -15.27 -29.95
C GLY A 167 -0.79 -15.75 -28.85
N MET A 168 -1.20 -15.76 -27.57
CA MET A 168 -0.35 -16.19 -26.44
C MET A 168 -0.23 -17.71 -26.33
N VAL A 169 -1.20 -18.45 -26.84
CA VAL A 169 -1.23 -19.92 -26.84
C VAL A 169 -1.13 -20.40 -28.28
N ASP A 170 -0.07 -21.14 -28.58
CA ASP A 170 0.16 -21.64 -29.96
C ASP A 170 -0.86 -22.72 -30.36
N ASN A 171 -1.18 -23.62 -29.43
CA ASN A 171 -2.14 -24.67 -29.60
C ASN A 171 -3.55 -24.09 -29.49
N GLN A 172 -4.19 -23.88 -30.64
CA GLN A 172 -5.57 -23.37 -30.69
C GLN A 172 -6.56 -24.50 -30.40
N GLY A 173 -7.73 -24.16 -29.98
CA GLY A 173 -8.77 -25.03 -29.48
C GLY A 173 -9.25 -24.52 -28.13
N THR A 174 -10.02 -25.30 -27.40
CA THR A 174 -10.53 -24.93 -26.07
C THR A 174 -10.55 -26.16 -25.18
N SER A 175 -9.74 -26.14 -24.13
CA SER A 175 -9.66 -27.15 -23.07
C SER A 175 -9.94 -26.50 -21.73
N ILE A 176 -11.21 -26.42 -21.34
CA ILE A 176 -11.64 -25.82 -20.07
C ILE A 176 -11.17 -26.68 -18.89
N GLY A 177 -11.17 -28.02 -19.03
CA GLY A 177 -10.68 -28.92 -17.98
C GLY A 177 -9.22 -28.67 -17.63
N ALA A 178 -8.34 -28.51 -18.64
CA ALA A 178 -6.93 -28.19 -18.41
C ALA A 178 -6.76 -26.84 -17.68
N ALA A 179 -7.58 -25.84 -17.99
CA ALA A 179 -7.56 -24.55 -17.30
C ALA A 179 -7.94 -24.69 -15.81
N ILE A 180 -8.97 -25.48 -15.51
CA ILE A 180 -9.39 -25.76 -14.14
C ILE A 180 -8.29 -26.53 -13.38
N GLU A 181 -7.65 -27.54 -14.01
CA GLU A 181 -6.57 -28.32 -13.41
C GLU A 181 -5.36 -27.42 -13.06
N VAL A 182 -4.92 -26.56 -13.98
CA VAL A 182 -3.84 -25.60 -13.73
C VAL A 182 -4.23 -24.62 -12.62
N ALA A 183 -5.50 -24.19 -12.56
CA ALA A 183 -6.01 -23.31 -11.52
C ALA A 183 -5.95 -24.00 -10.14
N MET A 184 -6.44 -25.24 -10.02
CA MET A 184 -6.39 -26.00 -8.78
C MET A 184 -4.96 -26.12 -8.23
N ASN A 185 -3.99 -26.34 -9.10
CA ASN A 185 -2.57 -26.46 -8.75
C ASN A 185 -1.88 -25.12 -8.44
N SER A 186 -2.54 -24.00 -8.75
CA SER A 186 -1.97 -22.64 -8.58
C SER A 186 -2.38 -21.95 -7.28
N PHE A 187 -3.27 -22.53 -6.47
CA PHE A 187 -3.66 -22.02 -5.18
C PHE A 187 -2.56 -22.18 -4.12
N SER A 188 -2.58 -21.31 -3.11
CA SER A 188 -1.72 -21.51 -1.94
C SER A 188 -2.20 -22.75 -1.19
N GLY A 189 -1.34 -23.60 -0.70
CA GLY A 189 -1.74 -24.79 0.05
C GLY A 189 -2.36 -24.51 1.44
N ALA A 190 -2.85 -23.29 1.69
CA ALA A 190 -3.48 -22.89 2.96
C ALA A 190 -4.88 -23.50 3.06
N SER A 191 -5.14 -24.29 4.13
CA SER A 191 -6.39 -25.01 4.33
C SER A 191 -7.56 -24.12 4.75
N ASP A 192 -7.30 -22.91 5.25
CA ASP A 192 -8.29 -22.06 5.90
C ASP A 192 -8.73 -20.87 5.02
N VAL A 193 -8.34 -20.87 3.74
CA VAL A 193 -8.64 -19.81 2.79
C VAL A 193 -9.66 -20.30 1.77
N GLU A 194 -10.75 -19.57 1.62
CA GLU A 194 -11.74 -19.85 0.57
C GLU A 194 -11.16 -19.56 -0.82
N ARG A 195 -11.47 -20.44 -1.77
CA ARG A 195 -10.87 -20.46 -3.11
C ARG A 195 -11.95 -20.48 -4.17
N ALA A 196 -11.80 -19.62 -5.18
CA ALA A 196 -12.70 -19.55 -6.31
C ALA A 196 -11.94 -19.52 -7.64
N ILE A 197 -12.44 -20.22 -8.63
CA ILE A 197 -12.00 -20.18 -10.02
C ILE A 197 -13.08 -19.48 -10.82
N ILE A 198 -12.72 -18.45 -11.58
CA ILE A 198 -13.60 -17.76 -12.52
C ILE A 198 -13.16 -18.12 -13.92
N VAL A 199 -13.92 -18.96 -14.59
CA VAL A 199 -13.67 -19.35 -15.99
C VAL A 199 -14.40 -18.38 -16.91
N ILE A 200 -13.69 -17.78 -17.86
CA ILE A 200 -14.25 -16.84 -18.84
C ILE A 200 -14.06 -17.42 -20.24
N THR A 201 -15.13 -17.82 -20.88
CA THR A 201 -15.09 -18.58 -22.13
C THR A 201 -16.43 -18.46 -22.91
N ASP A 202 -16.45 -18.86 -24.14
CA ASP A 202 -17.70 -19.14 -24.88
C ASP A 202 -18.20 -20.59 -24.71
N ALA A 203 -17.49 -21.38 -23.92
CA ALA A 203 -17.78 -22.74 -23.56
C ALA A 203 -17.91 -23.70 -24.79
N GLU A 204 -17.16 -23.43 -25.87
CA GLU A 204 -16.99 -24.39 -26.98
C GLU A 204 -15.88 -25.41 -26.62
N ASP A 205 -16.11 -26.22 -25.57
CA ASP A 205 -15.13 -27.20 -25.10
C ASP A 205 -14.92 -28.32 -26.11
N GLN A 206 -13.66 -28.55 -26.51
CA GLN A 206 -13.31 -29.55 -27.54
C GLN A 206 -12.85 -30.88 -26.94
N VAL A 207 -12.45 -30.89 -25.65
CA VAL A 207 -11.93 -32.07 -24.96
C VAL A 207 -13.05 -32.83 -24.24
N GLY A 208 -14.04 -32.09 -23.70
CA GLY A 208 -15.23 -32.67 -23.07
C GLY A 208 -15.04 -33.13 -21.62
N ASP A 209 -13.99 -32.70 -20.94
CA ASP A 209 -13.68 -33.05 -19.55
C ASP A 209 -13.98 -31.93 -18.51
N ALA A 210 -14.44 -30.78 -18.97
CA ALA A 210 -14.65 -29.59 -18.16
C ALA A 210 -15.58 -29.83 -16.96
N GLN A 211 -16.68 -30.54 -17.10
CA GLN A 211 -17.62 -30.86 -16.02
C GLN A 211 -16.95 -31.74 -14.93
N ALA A 212 -16.18 -32.75 -15.36
CA ALA A 212 -15.50 -33.66 -14.45
C ALA A 212 -14.42 -32.89 -13.62
N MET A 213 -13.69 -32.01 -14.28
CA MET A 213 -12.67 -31.18 -13.59
C MET A 213 -13.31 -30.14 -12.68
N ALA A 214 -14.44 -29.53 -13.06
CA ALA A 214 -15.18 -28.62 -12.16
C ALA A 214 -15.71 -29.37 -10.93
N ALA A 215 -16.23 -30.58 -11.07
CA ALA A 215 -16.64 -31.41 -9.94
C ALA A 215 -15.48 -31.83 -9.07
N ALA A 216 -14.28 -32.09 -9.63
CA ALA A 216 -13.08 -32.37 -8.88
C ALA A 216 -12.65 -31.16 -8.04
N ALA A 217 -12.67 -29.95 -8.63
CA ALA A 217 -12.38 -28.70 -7.92
C ALA A 217 -13.34 -28.48 -6.74
N HIS A 218 -14.63 -28.69 -6.97
CA HIS A 218 -15.65 -28.59 -5.92
C HIS A 218 -15.40 -29.56 -4.76
N ASN A 219 -15.00 -30.80 -5.05
CA ASN A 219 -14.66 -31.79 -4.03
C ASN A 219 -13.43 -31.38 -3.19
N GLU A 220 -12.55 -30.54 -3.73
CA GLU A 220 -11.42 -29.95 -2.99
C GLU A 220 -11.79 -28.63 -2.29
N GLY A 221 -13.07 -28.25 -2.27
CA GLY A 221 -13.53 -27.00 -1.65
C GLY A 221 -13.20 -25.76 -2.47
N ILE A 222 -13.06 -25.90 -3.79
CA ILE A 222 -12.83 -24.80 -4.72
C ILE A 222 -14.11 -24.56 -5.51
N GLU A 223 -14.63 -23.35 -5.49
CA GLU A 223 -15.81 -22.98 -6.25
C GLU A 223 -15.44 -22.58 -7.67
N VAL A 224 -16.24 -23.02 -8.65
CA VAL A 224 -16.00 -22.72 -10.07
C VAL A 224 -17.16 -21.93 -10.64
N ASP A 225 -16.97 -20.61 -10.81
CA ASP A 225 -17.91 -19.73 -11.51
C ASP A 225 -17.56 -19.63 -12.98
N VAL A 226 -18.58 -19.53 -13.84
CA VAL A 226 -18.39 -19.43 -15.28
C VAL A 226 -19.02 -18.16 -15.83
N ILE A 227 -18.24 -17.36 -16.55
CA ILE A 227 -18.69 -16.18 -17.28
C ILE A 227 -18.74 -16.54 -18.76
N GLY A 228 -19.94 -16.72 -19.28
CA GLY A 228 -20.16 -16.98 -20.69
C GLY A 228 -20.11 -15.72 -21.53
N LEU A 229 -19.33 -15.74 -22.61
CA LEU A 229 -19.18 -14.60 -23.52
C LEU A 229 -19.55 -15.00 -24.95
N GLY A 230 -20.50 -14.32 -25.54
CA GLY A 230 -20.96 -14.56 -26.91
C GLY A 230 -22.47 -14.49 -27.05
N SER A 231 -22.95 -14.89 -28.22
CA SER A 231 -24.36 -14.98 -28.54
C SER A 231 -24.71 -16.39 -29.00
N GLY A 232 -25.88 -16.88 -28.62
CA GLY A 232 -26.43 -18.15 -29.12
C GLY A 232 -26.79 -18.12 -30.60
N LYS A 233 -26.83 -16.94 -31.25
CA LYS A 233 -27.04 -16.80 -32.71
C LYS A 233 -25.78 -17.06 -33.51
N GLY A 234 -24.63 -17.06 -32.86
CA GLY A 234 -23.35 -17.21 -33.49
C GLY A 234 -22.73 -15.89 -33.99
N ALA A 235 -21.42 -15.86 -34.08
CA ALA A 235 -20.65 -14.76 -34.62
C ALA A 235 -19.47 -15.28 -35.45
N GLN A 236 -19.13 -14.57 -36.52
CA GLN A 236 -17.97 -14.90 -37.34
C GLN A 236 -16.70 -14.38 -36.66
N ILE A 237 -15.56 -15.02 -36.88
CA ILE A 237 -14.29 -14.69 -36.30
C ILE A 237 -13.52 -13.77 -37.24
N PRO A 238 -13.33 -12.45 -36.91
CA PRO A 238 -12.59 -11.53 -37.77
C PRO A 238 -11.09 -11.73 -37.60
N LEU A 239 -10.35 -11.78 -38.70
CA LEU A 239 -8.88 -11.82 -38.72
C LEU A 239 -8.28 -10.42 -38.83
N ASP A 240 -9.08 -9.42 -39.19
CA ASP A 240 -8.64 -8.03 -39.26
C ASP A 240 -9.62 -7.07 -38.57
N ARG A 241 -9.15 -5.89 -38.23
CA ARG A 241 -9.94 -4.81 -37.60
C ARG A 241 -10.96 -4.18 -38.57
N SER A 242 -10.80 -4.41 -39.87
CA SER A 242 -11.67 -3.86 -40.93
C SER A 242 -12.89 -4.74 -41.18
N TYR A 243 -12.97 -5.93 -40.57
CA TYR A 243 -14.01 -6.92 -40.77
C TYR A 243 -14.16 -7.30 -42.23
N THR A 244 -13.06 -7.35 -42.98
CA THR A 244 -13.05 -7.73 -44.41
C THR A 244 -12.53 -9.15 -44.58
N ASN A 245 -11.79 -9.70 -43.60
CA ASN A 245 -11.27 -11.04 -43.65
C ASN A 245 -11.73 -11.86 -42.42
N TRP A 246 -12.25 -13.04 -42.68
CA TRP A 246 -12.85 -13.92 -41.68
C TRP A 246 -12.08 -15.25 -41.62
N LEU A 247 -12.02 -15.84 -40.45
CA LEU A 247 -11.44 -17.16 -40.29
C LEU A 247 -12.23 -18.18 -41.11
N LYS A 248 -11.51 -19.01 -41.87
CA LYS A 248 -12.09 -20.06 -42.70
C LYS A 248 -11.58 -21.42 -42.25
N ASP A 249 -12.44 -22.41 -42.37
CA ASP A 249 -12.11 -23.82 -42.17
C ASP A 249 -11.24 -24.38 -43.31
N GLU A 250 -10.86 -25.64 -43.22
CA GLU A 250 -10.10 -26.36 -44.25
C GLU A 250 -10.81 -26.42 -45.59
N ASN A 251 -12.14 -26.29 -45.63
CA ASN A 251 -12.99 -26.30 -46.81
C ASN A 251 -13.20 -24.90 -47.40
N GLY A 252 -12.61 -23.87 -46.79
CA GLY A 252 -12.73 -22.48 -47.22
C GLY A 252 -14.04 -21.80 -46.79
N GLN A 253 -14.84 -22.43 -45.91
CA GLN A 253 -16.06 -21.85 -45.35
C GLN A 253 -15.74 -20.96 -44.16
N VAL A 254 -16.49 -19.87 -44.01
CA VAL A 254 -16.31 -18.97 -42.87
C VAL A 254 -16.74 -19.62 -41.57
N VAL A 255 -15.86 -19.68 -40.59
CA VAL A 255 -16.14 -20.27 -39.28
C VAL A 255 -17.08 -19.36 -38.49
N THR A 256 -18.14 -19.95 -37.94
CA THR A 256 -19.09 -19.30 -37.04
C THR A 256 -19.00 -19.98 -35.68
N THR A 257 -18.76 -19.18 -34.61
CA THR A 257 -18.67 -19.65 -33.22
C THR A 257 -19.88 -19.20 -32.42
N TYR A 258 -20.30 -20.02 -31.47
CA TYR A 258 -21.50 -19.83 -30.66
C TYR A 258 -21.14 -19.79 -29.18
N LEU A 259 -21.97 -19.17 -28.36
CA LEU A 259 -21.91 -19.39 -26.90
C LEU A 259 -22.67 -20.68 -26.59
N ASN A 260 -21.98 -21.64 -25.99
CA ASN A 260 -22.61 -22.85 -25.46
C ASN A 260 -23.07 -22.62 -24.03
N GLU A 261 -24.17 -21.88 -23.86
CA GLU A 261 -24.68 -21.49 -22.55
C GLU A 261 -25.06 -22.69 -21.68
N GLN A 262 -25.57 -23.78 -22.30
CA GLN A 262 -25.93 -24.98 -21.57
C GLN A 262 -24.70 -25.62 -20.92
N LEU A 263 -23.61 -25.81 -21.64
CA LEU A 263 -22.38 -26.39 -21.11
C LEU A 263 -21.78 -25.48 -20.05
N ALA A 264 -21.78 -24.15 -20.24
CA ALA A 264 -21.31 -23.18 -19.24
C ALA A 264 -22.07 -23.29 -17.91
N GLN A 265 -23.40 -23.47 -17.98
CA GLN A 265 -24.26 -23.71 -16.80
C GLN A 265 -23.94 -25.04 -16.12
N GLU A 266 -23.77 -26.10 -16.91
CA GLU A 266 -23.43 -27.43 -16.38
C GLU A 266 -22.08 -27.46 -15.69
N ILE A 267 -21.06 -26.77 -16.23
CA ILE A 267 -19.74 -26.61 -15.60
C ILE A 267 -19.87 -25.86 -14.29
N ALA A 268 -20.55 -24.71 -14.27
CA ALA A 268 -20.75 -23.91 -13.06
C ALA A 268 -21.49 -24.73 -12.00
N GLN A 269 -22.54 -25.45 -12.36
CA GLN A 269 -23.30 -26.30 -11.44
C GLN A 269 -22.43 -27.44 -10.86
N ALA A 270 -21.63 -28.11 -11.72
CA ALA A 270 -20.70 -29.13 -11.26
C ALA A 270 -19.63 -28.60 -10.29
N GLY A 271 -19.18 -27.39 -10.53
CA GLY A 271 -18.21 -26.69 -9.70
C GLY A 271 -18.77 -26.00 -8.43
N GLY A 272 -20.09 -26.16 -8.15
CA GLY A 272 -20.75 -25.50 -6.99
C GLY A 272 -20.90 -23.99 -7.11
N GLY A 273 -20.55 -23.40 -8.25
CA GLY A 273 -20.63 -21.99 -8.54
C GLY A 273 -21.85 -21.57 -9.35
N VAL A 274 -21.76 -20.39 -9.98
CA VAL A 274 -22.83 -19.81 -10.78
C VAL A 274 -22.39 -19.49 -12.21
N TYR A 275 -23.35 -19.57 -13.15
CA TYR A 275 -23.16 -19.05 -14.48
C TYR A 275 -23.58 -17.58 -14.56
N ILE A 276 -22.75 -16.75 -15.19
CA ILE A 276 -23.01 -15.33 -15.41
C ILE A 276 -22.88 -15.02 -16.91
N ASN A 277 -23.90 -14.37 -17.46
CA ASN A 277 -23.83 -13.90 -18.84
C ASN A 277 -22.97 -12.61 -18.92
N GLY A 278 -21.74 -12.74 -19.44
CA GLY A 278 -20.77 -11.65 -19.51
C GLY A 278 -21.10 -10.54 -20.52
N ALA A 279 -22.03 -10.75 -21.43
CA ALA A 279 -22.55 -9.73 -22.33
C ALA A 279 -23.54 -8.78 -21.62
N SER A 280 -24.14 -9.20 -20.50
CA SER A 280 -25.06 -8.40 -19.70
C SER A 280 -24.37 -7.19 -19.07
N SER A 281 -25.11 -6.08 -18.89
CA SER A 281 -24.65 -4.92 -18.13
C SER A 281 -24.58 -5.19 -16.63
N SER A 282 -25.27 -6.21 -16.12
CA SER A 282 -25.26 -6.62 -14.71
C SER A 282 -24.10 -7.56 -14.35
N ALA A 283 -23.41 -8.16 -15.33
CA ALA A 283 -22.41 -9.20 -15.13
C ALA A 283 -21.37 -8.88 -14.05
N LEU A 284 -20.87 -7.63 -14.01
CA LEU A 284 -19.93 -7.19 -12.99
C LEU A 284 -20.56 -7.19 -11.58
N ASN A 285 -21.78 -6.69 -11.45
CA ASN A 285 -22.45 -6.61 -10.15
C ASN A 285 -22.81 -7.99 -9.62
N ASP A 286 -23.24 -8.90 -10.53
CA ASP A 286 -23.56 -10.27 -10.19
C ASP A 286 -22.31 -11.01 -9.71
N LEU A 287 -21.16 -10.82 -10.39
CA LEU A 287 -19.88 -11.40 -10.00
C LEU A 287 -19.38 -10.86 -8.67
N VAL A 288 -19.41 -9.53 -8.47
CA VAL A 288 -18.99 -8.92 -7.19
C VAL A 288 -19.85 -9.41 -6.05
N LYS A 289 -21.18 -9.45 -6.24
CA LYS A 289 -22.10 -9.97 -5.24
C LYS A 289 -21.78 -11.44 -4.90
N ARG A 290 -21.47 -12.25 -5.90
CA ARG A 290 -21.09 -13.65 -5.69
C ARG A 290 -19.82 -13.77 -4.86
N LEU A 291 -18.76 -13.05 -5.20
CA LEU A 291 -17.49 -13.06 -4.44
C LEU A 291 -17.65 -12.52 -3.01
N ASP A 292 -18.57 -11.60 -2.78
CA ASP A 292 -18.89 -11.10 -1.42
C ASP A 292 -19.69 -12.13 -0.59
N GLU A 293 -20.43 -13.05 -1.24
CA GLU A 293 -21.14 -14.15 -0.59
C GLU A 293 -20.18 -15.24 -0.11
N ILE A 294 -19.04 -15.41 -0.80
CA ILE A 294 -17.99 -16.36 -0.39
C ILE A 294 -17.38 -15.84 0.93
N LYS A 295 -17.33 -16.72 1.92
CA LYS A 295 -16.81 -16.40 3.26
C LYS A 295 -15.35 -15.95 3.17
N LYS A 296 -15.09 -14.71 3.51
CA LYS A 296 -13.73 -14.20 3.61
C LYS A 296 -13.02 -14.79 4.81
N SER A 297 -11.83 -15.33 4.60
CA SER A 297 -11.01 -15.94 5.61
C SER A 297 -9.69 -15.18 5.80
N ASN A 298 -8.95 -15.50 6.86
CA ASN A 298 -7.71 -14.83 7.19
C ASN A 298 -6.57 -15.28 6.26
N LEU A 299 -6.15 -14.44 5.32
CA LEU A 299 -5.05 -14.69 4.38
C LEU A 299 -3.65 -14.60 5.00
N GLY A 300 -3.56 -14.30 6.29
CA GLY A 300 -2.32 -14.16 7.02
C GLY A 300 -2.12 -12.77 7.61
N LYS A 301 -1.09 -12.64 8.43
CA LYS A 301 -0.75 -11.40 9.11
C LYS A 301 0.33 -10.67 8.34
N VAL A 302 0.02 -9.48 7.86
CA VAL A 302 1.04 -8.60 7.29
C VAL A 302 1.58 -7.71 8.42
N ASN A 303 2.82 -7.97 8.79
CA ASN A 303 3.51 -7.18 9.80
C ASN A 303 4.00 -5.86 9.18
N TYR A 304 3.24 -4.80 9.33
CA TYR A 304 3.72 -3.45 9.04
C TYR A 304 4.57 -2.95 10.20
N THR A 305 5.88 -3.00 10.05
CA THR A 305 6.79 -2.38 11.01
C THR A 305 6.86 -0.87 10.72
N ALA A 306 5.88 -0.12 11.19
CA ALA A 306 5.95 1.33 11.15
C ALA A 306 7.05 1.79 12.13
N HIS A 307 8.22 2.16 11.62
CA HIS A 307 9.28 2.72 12.43
C HIS A 307 8.90 4.15 12.82
N ASN A 308 8.73 4.39 14.11
CA ASN A 308 8.46 5.74 14.61
C ASN A 308 9.77 6.53 14.62
N GLU A 309 9.93 7.46 13.67
CA GLU A 309 11.13 8.26 13.50
C GLU A 309 11.12 9.46 14.48
N GLN A 310 12.18 9.63 15.27
CA GLN A 310 12.32 10.67 16.28
C GLN A 310 13.10 11.90 15.79
N PHE A 311 13.44 11.97 14.49
CA PHE A 311 14.20 13.08 13.91
C PHE A 311 13.55 14.47 14.06
N PRO A 312 12.19 14.64 14.08
CA PRO A 312 11.56 15.95 14.19
C PRO A 312 11.91 16.66 15.48
N ILE A 313 12.11 15.92 16.58
CA ILE A 313 12.49 16.49 17.88
C ILE A 313 13.85 17.20 17.76
N PHE A 314 14.82 16.53 17.17
CA PHE A 314 16.17 17.09 16.98
C PHE A 314 16.18 18.23 15.96
N ALA A 315 15.29 18.20 14.94
CA ALA A 315 15.11 19.29 14.00
C ALA A 315 14.62 20.58 14.71
N TRP A 316 13.61 20.46 15.57
CA TRP A 316 13.12 21.60 16.35
C TRP A 316 14.17 22.16 17.32
N ILE A 317 14.92 21.28 18.00
CA ILE A 317 16.01 21.70 18.89
C ILE A 317 17.09 22.46 18.09
N ALA A 318 17.51 21.93 16.94
CA ALA A 318 18.48 22.58 16.07
C ALA A 318 17.99 23.96 15.61
N LEU A 319 16.75 24.07 15.17
CA LEU A 319 16.13 25.31 14.73
C LEU A 319 16.13 26.37 15.85
N ILE A 320 15.69 26.01 17.05
CA ILE A 320 15.66 26.89 18.21
C ILE A 320 17.07 27.38 18.56
N LEU A 321 18.08 26.49 18.56
CA LEU A 321 19.45 26.82 18.84
C LEU A 321 20.06 27.77 17.79
N VAL A 322 19.79 27.55 16.52
CA VAL A 322 20.23 28.43 15.41
C VAL A 322 19.58 29.82 15.54
N LEU A 323 18.29 29.89 15.81
CA LEU A 323 17.60 31.16 16.05
C LEU A 323 18.15 31.89 17.26
N ALA A 324 18.44 31.17 18.35
CA ALA A 324 19.08 31.75 19.54
C ALA A 324 20.49 32.30 19.21
N ASP A 325 21.28 31.58 18.40
CA ASP A 325 22.60 32.07 17.96
C ASP A 325 22.50 33.33 17.10
N CYS A 326 21.52 33.43 16.23
CA CYS A 326 21.26 34.61 15.42
C CYS A 326 20.87 35.84 16.25
N ILE A 327 20.08 35.65 17.32
CA ILE A 327 19.61 36.74 18.18
C ILE A 327 20.74 37.22 19.14
N LEU A 328 21.63 36.33 19.57
CA LEU A 328 22.72 36.64 20.46
C LEU A 328 23.79 37.48 19.76
N SER A 329 23.91 38.75 20.14
CA SER A 329 25.01 39.63 19.71
C SER A 329 26.24 39.45 20.59
N ASN A 330 27.42 39.65 20.01
CA ASN A 330 28.70 39.66 20.77
C ASN A 330 28.86 40.89 21.69
N ARG A 331 27.96 41.87 21.57
CA ARG A 331 27.94 43.07 22.41
C ARG A 331 27.03 42.89 23.62
N LYS A 332 27.29 43.62 24.72
CA LYS A 332 26.40 43.63 25.89
C LYS A 332 25.04 44.18 25.50
N ILE A 333 24.01 43.34 25.51
CA ILE A 333 22.61 43.71 25.19
C ILE A 333 22.08 44.43 26.45
N GLY A 334 21.67 45.72 26.32
CA GLY A 334 21.20 46.55 27.43
C GLY A 334 19.98 45.96 28.16
N PHE A 335 19.09 45.25 27.46
CA PHE A 335 17.93 44.57 28.03
C PHE A 335 18.32 43.42 28.98
N LEU A 336 19.35 42.61 28.64
CA LEU A 336 19.82 41.49 29.45
C LEU A 336 20.62 41.97 30.69
N ARG A 337 21.00 43.24 30.72
CA ARG A 337 21.66 43.83 31.88
C ARG A 337 20.73 44.03 33.09
N LYS A 338 19.43 44.15 32.85
CA LYS A 338 18.37 44.29 33.86
C LYS A 338 18.04 42.97 34.56
N TYR A 339 18.23 41.84 33.85
CA TYR A 339 18.06 40.50 34.37
C TYR A 339 19.41 39.81 34.45
N ASN A 340 19.91 39.54 35.67
CA ASN A 340 21.17 38.79 35.92
C ASN A 340 21.01 37.29 35.51
N PHE A 341 20.67 37.02 34.24
CA PHE A 341 20.44 35.66 33.70
C PHE A 341 21.70 34.76 33.82
N PHE A 342 22.88 35.34 33.94
CA PHE A 342 24.15 34.62 34.07
C PHE A 342 24.72 34.61 35.50
N SER A 343 23.90 34.92 36.50
CA SER A 343 24.22 34.57 37.89
C SER A 343 24.11 33.04 38.04
N ARG A 344 24.83 32.47 39.03
CA ARG A 344 24.85 31.02 39.29
C ARG A 344 23.44 30.39 39.39
N GLY A 345 22.40 31.16 39.72
CA GLY A 345 21.01 30.73 39.74
C GLY A 345 20.32 30.69 38.36
N GLY A 346 20.67 31.61 37.43
CA GLY A 346 20.06 31.66 36.10
C GLY A 346 20.48 30.49 35.19
N ALA A 347 21.71 30.03 35.31
CA ALA A 347 22.20 28.83 34.61
C ALA A 347 21.48 27.56 35.12
N ALA A 348 21.19 27.49 36.42
CA ALA A 348 20.44 26.37 37.01
C ALA A 348 18.97 26.35 36.52
N VAL A 349 18.33 27.51 36.37
CA VAL A 349 16.97 27.63 35.84
C VAL A 349 16.91 27.23 34.36
N LEU A 350 17.91 27.60 33.56
CA LEU A 350 18.00 27.19 32.14
C LEU A 350 18.24 25.68 32.03
N PHE A 351 19.05 25.09 32.91
CA PHE A 351 19.24 23.63 32.98
C PHE A 351 17.99 22.90 33.47
N LEU A 352 17.26 23.49 34.43
CA LEU A 352 15.96 22.94 34.89
C LEU A 352 14.88 23.04 33.82
N LEU A 353 14.79 24.12 33.06
CA LEU A 353 13.86 24.24 31.93
C LEU A 353 14.19 23.26 30.81
N MET A 354 15.47 22.96 30.54
CA MET A 354 15.87 21.91 29.60
C MET A 354 15.55 20.50 30.11
N SER A 355 15.63 20.26 31.43
CA SER A 355 15.33 18.95 32.04
C SER A 355 13.80 18.67 32.10
N PHE A 356 12.97 19.70 32.24
CA PHE A 356 11.50 19.55 32.20
C PHE A 356 10.94 19.35 30.79
N GLY A 357 11.69 19.70 29.74
CA GLY A 357 11.28 19.44 28.34
C GLY A 357 11.42 17.98 27.89
N VAL A 358 11.99 17.10 28.69
CA VAL A 358 12.21 15.66 28.37
C VAL A 358 11.21 14.75 29.08
N SER A 359 10.18 15.27 29.73
CA SER A 359 9.01 14.45 30.01
C SER A 359 8.32 14.17 28.69
N ALA A 360 8.55 12.98 28.17
CA ALA A 360 7.88 12.43 27.00
C ALA A 360 6.36 12.36 27.26
N GLN A 361 5.69 13.49 27.17
CA GLN A 361 4.29 13.48 26.81
C GLN A 361 4.25 13.02 25.35
N SER A 362 3.62 11.88 25.13
CA SER A 362 3.26 11.39 23.82
C SER A 362 2.64 12.54 23.02
N ILE A 363 3.45 13.17 22.19
CA ILE A 363 2.94 14.07 21.15
C ILE A 363 2.12 13.15 20.27
N LYS A 364 0.79 13.22 20.41
CA LYS A 364 -0.14 12.61 19.46
C LYS A 364 0.36 13.00 18.07
N PRO A 365 0.48 12.03 17.15
CA PRO A 365 0.90 12.34 15.80
C PRO A 365 0.01 13.45 15.25
N PHE A 366 0.62 14.45 14.63
CA PHE A 366 -0.05 15.53 13.92
C PHE A 366 -0.60 14.94 12.61
N GLY A 367 -1.54 13.99 12.74
CA GLY A 367 -2.43 13.50 11.72
C GLY A 367 -3.80 14.02 12.10
N LYS A 368 -4.54 14.58 11.15
CA LYS A 368 -5.97 14.79 11.30
C LYS A 368 -6.53 13.52 11.95
N PRO A 369 -7.44 13.61 12.94
CA PRO A 369 -8.14 12.43 13.41
C PRO A 369 -8.66 11.75 12.13
N ILE A 370 -8.24 10.50 11.92
CA ILE A 370 -8.81 9.66 10.89
C ILE A 370 -10.30 9.72 11.20
N GLU A 371 -11.09 10.31 10.31
CA GLU A 371 -12.53 10.21 10.38
C GLU A 371 -12.81 8.74 10.68
N GLU A 372 -13.46 8.50 11.81
CA GLU A 372 -13.86 7.15 12.21
C GLU A 372 -14.46 6.53 10.97
N THR A 373 -13.79 5.53 10.40
CA THR A 373 -14.27 4.86 9.19
C THR A 373 -15.73 4.52 9.44
N SER A 374 -16.61 4.74 8.46
CA SER A 374 -18.05 4.55 8.56
C SER A 374 -18.41 3.26 9.30
N VAL A 375 -17.65 2.20 9.05
CA VAL A 375 -17.74 0.88 9.70
C VAL A 375 -17.48 0.91 11.22
N ARG A 376 -16.55 1.73 11.72
CA ARG A 376 -16.32 1.85 13.18
C ARG A 376 -17.42 2.62 13.85
N LYS A 377 -17.97 3.63 13.18
CA LYS A 377 -19.10 4.41 13.66
C LYS A 377 -20.37 3.56 13.70
N GLU A 378 -20.63 2.78 12.64
CA GLU A 378 -21.72 1.81 12.60
C GLU A 378 -21.62 0.74 13.69
N ARG A 379 -20.45 0.10 13.85
CA ARG A 379 -20.24 -0.91 14.91
C ARG A 379 -20.41 -0.34 16.32
N ARG A 380 -20.10 0.94 16.51
CA ARG A 380 -20.31 1.62 17.79
C ARG A 380 -21.80 1.88 18.01
N LEU A 381 -22.50 2.40 17.01
CA LEU A 381 -23.94 2.64 17.06
C LEU A 381 -24.74 1.34 17.29
N ILE A 382 -24.39 0.26 16.58
CA ILE A 382 -25.00 -1.07 16.79
C ILE A 382 -24.75 -1.57 18.22
N ARG A 383 -23.56 -1.38 18.79
CA ARG A 383 -23.26 -1.82 20.16
C ARG A 383 -24.01 -0.98 21.20
N GLU A 384 -24.12 0.32 20.99
CA GLU A 384 -24.90 1.23 21.83
C GLU A 384 -26.39 0.91 21.70
N GLY A 385 -26.92 0.66 20.49
CA GLY A 385 -28.29 0.24 20.25
C GLY A 385 -28.63 -1.08 20.93
N ASN A 386 -27.77 -2.10 20.83
CA ASN A 386 -27.94 -3.38 21.55
C ASN A 386 -27.97 -3.17 23.07
N SER A 387 -27.11 -2.29 23.60
CA SER A 387 -27.08 -1.98 25.04
C SER A 387 -28.35 -1.31 25.53
N GLU A 388 -28.95 -0.38 24.76
CA GLU A 388 -30.20 0.26 25.09
C GLU A 388 -31.40 -0.71 24.92
N PHE A 389 -31.34 -1.60 23.94
CA PHE A 389 -32.34 -2.67 23.77
C PHE A 389 -32.39 -3.63 24.98
N GLU A 390 -31.19 -4.07 25.48
CA GLU A 390 -31.08 -4.91 26.67
C GLU A 390 -31.60 -4.23 27.95
N LYS A 391 -31.52 -2.89 28.04
CA LYS A 391 -32.09 -2.08 29.14
C LYS A 391 -33.59 -1.84 29.01
N GLY A 392 -34.21 -2.25 27.90
CA GLY A 392 -35.65 -2.07 27.65
C GLY A 392 -36.04 -0.70 27.08
N HIS A 393 -35.05 0.11 26.66
CA HIS A 393 -35.26 1.42 26.05
C HIS A 393 -35.41 1.30 24.52
N TYR A 394 -36.50 0.67 24.09
CA TYR A 394 -36.71 0.29 22.67
C TYR A 394 -36.77 1.48 21.70
N ALA A 395 -37.33 2.63 22.15
CA ALA A 395 -37.41 3.84 21.31
C ALA A 395 -36.00 4.50 21.07
N GLU A 396 -35.10 4.40 22.05
CA GLU A 396 -33.76 4.94 21.95
C GLU A 396 -32.84 3.99 21.16
N ALA A 397 -33.07 2.68 21.27
CA ALA A 397 -32.41 1.69 20.48
C ALA A 397 -32.70 1.82 18.97
N ASP A 398 -33.97 2.08 18.61
CA ASP A 398 -34.44 2.24 17.22
C ASP A 398 -33.80 3.46 16.50
N ILE A 399 -33.45 4.50 17.28
CA ILE A 399 -32.74 5.69 16.73
C ILE A 399 -31.24 5.41 16.44
N LEU A 400 -30.68 4.41 17.12
CA LEU A 400 -29.26 4.08 17.02
C LEU A 400 -28.95 3.00 15.94
N TYR A 401 -29.96 2.27 15.49
CA TYR A 401 -29.89 1.33 14.38
C TYR A 401 -30.07 2.04 13.03
#